data_e9c074c0d8e1fd6b0ca4cc476e1d5e4e
#
_entry.id   e9c074c0d8e1fd6b0ca4cc476e1d5e4e
#
_cell.length_a   1.000
_cell.length_b   1.000
_cell.length_c   1.000
_cell.angle_alpha   90.00
_cell.angle_beta   90.00
_cell.angle_gamma   90.00
#
_symmetry.space_group_name_H-M   'P 1'
#
loop_
_entity.id
_entity.type
_entity.pdbx_description
1 polymer ?
#
loop_
_entity_poly.entity_id
_entity_poly.type
_entity_poly.pdbx_seq_one_letter_code
_entity_poly.pdbx_strand_id
1 'polypeptide(L)'
;MAEGSAEVVMRVHRVRREVVVAACDAELLGRELPLGATGRVKVSPQFYGERKVLREELVWAIQHGTIVNLLGTRVCRIAQEEGLLAADHTGTLGGVPHAEIVSFNP
;
A
#
# COMPACT_ATOMS: atom_id res chain seq x y z
N MET A 1 4.02 14.14 -19.10
CA MET A 1 3.71 13.74 -18.95
C MET A 1 3.38 12.57 -18.38
N ALA A 2 3.80 11.72 -18.51
CA ALA A 2 3.41 10.44 -18.03
C ALA A 2 3.41 10.31 -16.53
N GLU A 3 4.03 11.22 -15.91
CA GLU A 3 4.06 11.17 -14.48
C GLU A 3 2.71 11.29 -13.88
N GLY A 4 1.80 11.96 -14.55
CA GLY A 4 0.48 12.10 -14.02
C GLY A 4 -0.22 10.77 -13.79
N SER A 5 0.21 9.72 -14.51
CA SER A 5 -0.40 8.41 -14.34
C SER A 5 0.29 7.59 -13.25
N ALA A 6 1.41 8.06 -12.72
CA ALA A 6 2.16 7.33 -11.71
C ALA A 6 1.74 7.75 -10.32
N GLU A 7 0.45 7.58 -10.04
CA GLU A 7 -0.10 8.09 -8.80
C GLU A 7 -0.36 6.99 -7.81
N VAL A 8 -0.19 7.31 -6.55
CA VAL A 8 -0.54 6.42 -5.46
C VAL A 8 -1.53 7.15 -4.56
N VAL A 9 -2.39 6.36 -3.94
CA VAL A 9 -3.36 6.88 -2.96
C VAL A 9 -3.04 6.28 -1.61
N MET A 10 -3.46 6.97 -0.55
CA MET A 10 -3.14 6.53 0.79
C MET A 10 -4.20 6.99 1.76
N ARG A 11 -4.46 6.16 2.75
CA ARG A 11 -5.31 6.52 3.87
C ARG A 11 -4.67 6.02 5.16
N VAL A 12 -4.73 6.85 6.18
CA VAL A 12 -4.21 6.50 7.50
C VAL A 12 -5.39 6.29 8.42
N HIS A 13 -5.44 5.11 9.03
CA HIS A 13 -6.50 4.75 9.98
C HIS A 13 -5.90 4.68 11.37
N ARG A 14 -6.55 5.31 12.31
CA ARG A 14 -6.12 5.24 13.70
C ARG A 14 -7.08 4.38 14.46
N VAL A 15 -6.58 3.24 14.96
CA VAL A 15 -7.40 2.27 15.67
C VAL A 15 -6.68 1.99 16.97
N ARG A 16 -7.21 2.54 18.06
CA ARG A 16 -6.60 2.42 19.38
C ARG A 16 -5.19 3.00 19.33
N ARG A 17 -4.17 2.19 19.58
CA ARG A 17 -2.77 2.65 19.54
C ARG A 17 -2.11 2.40 18.21
N GLU A 18 -2.84 1.79 17.28
CA GLU A 18 -2.27 1.47 16.00
C GLU A 18 -2.46 2.60 15.00
N VAL A 19 -1.46 2.81 14.18
CA VAL A 19 -1.53 3.71 13.05
C VAL A 19 -1.40 2.83 11.81
N VAL A 20 -2.54 2.60 11.15
CA VAL A 20 -2.61 1.71 9.99
C VAL A 20 -2.51 2.57 8.75
N VAL A 21 -1.45 2.37 7.98
CA VAL A 21 -1.23 3.07 6.73
C VAL A 21 -1.59 2.12 5.59
N ALA A 22 -2.56 2.51 4.78
CA ALA A 22 -2.96 1.73 3.62
C ALA A 22 -2.69 2.54 2.37
N ALA A 23 -1.88 2.01 1.46
CA ALA A 23 -1.52 2.72 0.25
C ALA A 23 -1.53 1.76 -0.93
N CYS A 24 -2.01 2.25 -2.07
CA CYS A 24 -2.02 1.43 -3.27
C CYS A 24 -1.82 2.30 -4.50
N ASP A 25 -1.45 1.64 -5.60
CA ASP A 25 -1.42 2.31 -6.89
C ASP A 25 -2.83 2.77 -7.24
N ALA A 26 -2.96 4.02 -7.67
CA ALA A 26 -4.27 4.64 -7.84
C ALA A 26 -5.17 3.87 -8.80
N GLU A 27 -4.58 3.30 -9.85
CA GLU A 27 -5.38 2.61 -10.87
C GLU A 27 -5.97 1.31 -10.36
N LEU A 28 -5.56 0.83 -9.19
CA LEU A 28 -6.12 -0.41 -8.63
C LEU A 28 -7.42 -0.18 -7.89
N LEU A 29 -7.74 1.06 -7.53
CA LEU A 29 -8.93 1.32 -6.72
C LEU A 29 -10.19 0.80 -7.42
N GLY A 30 -11.00 0.07 -6.66
CA GLY A 30 -12.26 -0.45 -7.16
C GLY A 30 -12.15 -1.73 -7.94
N ARG A 31 -10.94 -2.18 -8.24
CA ARG A 31 -10.77 -3.42 -8.99
C ARG A 31 -10.98 -4.62 -8.08
N GLU A 32 -11.37 -5.73 -8.69
CA GLU A 32 -11.46 -6.99 -7.99
C GLU A 32 -10.29 -7.86 -8.42
N LEU A 33 -9.57 -8.36 -7.43
CA LEU A 33 -8.42 -9.21 -7.69
C LEU A 33 -8.77 -10.65 -7.33
N PRO A 34 -8.27 -11.62 -8.10
CA PRO A 34 -8.53 -13.03 -7.75
C PRO A 34 -7.84 -13.39 -6.43
N LEU A 35 -8.51 -14.19 -5.65
CA LEU A 35 -7.99 -14.68 -4.38
C LEU A 35 -8.28 -16.17 -4.31
N GLY A 36 -7.25 -16.98 -4.45
CA GLY A 36 -7.42 -18.41 -4.53
C GLY A 36 -8.15 -18.82 -5.78
N ALA A 37 -8.76 -20.02 -5.76
CA ALA A 37 -9.36 -20.58 -6.95
C ALA A 37 -10.70 -19.95 -7.31
N THR A 38 -11.47 -19.52 -6.31
CA THR A 38 -12.82 -19.03 -6.55
C THR A 38 -13.12 -17.71 -5.89
N GLY A 39 -12.21 -17.20 -5.05
CA GLY A 39 -12.46 -15.98 -4.31
C GLY A 39 -12.03 -14.75 -5.07
N ARG A 40 -12.50 -13.60 -4.60
CA ARG A 40 -12.11 -12.30 -5.11
C ARG A 40 -12.02 -11.34 -3.96
N VAL A 41 -11.12 -10.35 -4.08
CA VAL A 41 -11.01 -9.29 -3.10
C VAL A 41 -11.08 -7.97 -3.83
N LYS A 42 -11.87 -7.05 -3.32
CA LYS A 42 -12.00 -5.73 -3.90
C LYS A 42 -10.96 -4.80 -3.30
N VAL A 43 -10.32 -4.01 -4.14
CA VAL A 43 -9.40 -2.98 -3.70
C VAL A 43 -10.24 -1.79 -3.25
N SER A 44 -10.48 -1.70 -1.95
CA SER A 44 -11.50 -0.84 -1.37
C SER A 44 -11.02 0.61 -1.24
N PRO A 45 -11.74 1.57 -1.83
CA PRO A 45 -11.40 2.98 -1.59
C PRO A 45 -11.59 3.39 -0.13
N GLN A 46 -12.45 2.66 0.61
CA GLN A 46 -12.61 2.97 2.03
C GLN A 46 -11.39 2.59 2.83
N PHE A 47 -10.67 1.55 2.41
CA PHE A 47 -9.45 1.15 3.10
C PHE A 47 -8.24 1.94 2.61
N TYR A 48 -8.05 2.02 1.30
CA TYR A 48 -6.87 2.68 0.73
C TYR A 48 -7.05 4.18 0.54
N GLY A 49 -8.29 4.68 0.63
CA GLY A 49 -8.57 6.08 0.41
C GLY A 49 -8.57 6.42 -1.08
N GLU A 50 -8.80 7.71 -1.33
CA GLU A 50 -8.77 8.22 -2.70
C GLU A 50 -7.86 9.42 -2.81
N ARG A 51 -7.16 9.75 -1.73
CA ARG A 51 -6.30 10.93 -1.71
C ARG A 51 -4.94 10.58 -2.29
N LYS A 52 -4.59 11.24 -3.35
CA LYS A 52 -3.29 11.07 -3.98
C LYS A 52 -2.22 11.72 -3.12
N VAL A 53 -1.08 11.06 -3.02
CA VAL A 53 0.01 11.55 -2.19
C VAL A 53 1.29 11.56 -3.00
N LEU A 54 2.21 12.41 -2.57
CA LEU A 54 3.55 12.47 -3.14
C LEU A 54 4.42 11.38 -2.52
N ARG A 55 5.50 11.09 -3.20
CA ARG A 55 6.44 10.06 -2.72
C ARG A 55 6.92 10.34 -1.31
N GLU A 56 7.28 11.59 -1.01
CA GLU A 56 7.78 11.93 0.32
C GLU A 56 6.73 11.69 1.39
N GLU A 57 5.49 12.00 1.08
CA GLU A 57 4.40 11.79 2.03
C GLU A 57 4.19 10.31 2.30
N LEU A 58 4.25 9.50 1.26
CA LEU A 58 4.14 8.05 1.41
C LEU A 58 5.28 7.50 2.24
N VAL A 59 6.50 7.91 1.96
CA VAL A 59 7.68 7.44 2.69
C VAL A 59 7.57 7.79 4.16
N TRP A 60 7.18 9.02 4.46
CA TRP A 60 7.02 9.46 5.85
C TRP A 60 5.99 8.60 6.57
N ALA A 61 4.87 8.33 5.90
CA ALA A 61 3.80 7.55 6.52
C ALA A 61 4.25 6.11 6.78
N ILE A 62 4.98 5.51 5.84
CA ILE A 62 5.49 4.15 6.05
C ILE A 62 6.41 4.10 7.26
N GLN A 63 7.24 5.12 7.42
CA GLN A 63 8.19 5.16 8.53
C GLN A 63 7.51 5.32 9.88
N HIS A 64 6.34 5.92 9.92
CA HIS A 64 5.67 6.26 11.17
C HIS A 64 4.43 5.42 11.45
N GLY A 65 4.00 4.58 10.50
CA GLY A 65 2.90 3.67 10.74
C GLY A 65 3.33 2.48 11.57
N THR A 66 2.39 1.90 12.32
CA THR A 66 2.67 0.68 13.06
C THR A 66 2.29 -0.55 12.24
N ILE A 67 1.29 -0.42 11.39
CA ILE A 67 0.91 -1.46 10.44
C ILE A 67 0.76 -0.78 9.09
N VAL A 68 1.51 -1.25 8.09
CA VAL A 68 1.51 -0.65 6.77
C VAL A 68 1.11 -1.71 5.77
N ASN A 69 0.08 -1.43 4.98
CA ASN A 69 -0.40 -2.30 3.92
C ASN A 69 -0.15 -1.62 2.58
N LEU A 70 0.62 -2.26 1.72
CA LEU A 70 0.99 -1.72 0.41
C LEU A 70 0.50 -2.66 -0.67
N LEU A 71 -0.21 -2.13 -1.66
CA LEU A 71 -0.73 -2.93 -2.76
C LEU A 71 -0.44 -2.23 -4.07
N GLY A 72 0.37 -2.82 -4.91
CA GLY A 72 0.68 -2.28 -6.22
C GLY A 72 2.17 -2.25 -6.48
N THR A 73 2.52 -2.26 -7.75
CA THR A 73 3.90 -2.24 -8.19
C THR A 73 4.60 -0.96 -7.74
N ARG A 74 3.91 0.16 -7.87
CA ARG A 74 4.52 1.47 -7.61
C ARG A 74 4.77 1.69 -6.13
N VAL A 75 3.76 1.42 -5.29
CA VAL A 75 3.96 1.63 -3.86
C VAL A 75 5.02 0.71 -3.29
N CYS A 76 5.05 -0.56 -3.75
CA CYS A 76 6.04 -1.49 -3.26
C CYS A 76 7.44 -1.12 -3.74
N ARG A 77 7.56 -0.64 -4.98
CA ARG A 77 8.86 -0.20 -5.49
C ARG A 77 9.39 0.98 -4.70
N ILE A 78 8.53 1.95 -4.40
CA ILE A 78 8.97 3.11 -3.61
C ILE A 78 9.48 2.65 -2.26
N ALA A 79 8.76 1.77 -1.59
CA ALA A 79 9.19 1.27 -0.28
C ALA A 79 10.52 0.52 -0.38
N GLN A 80 10.71 -0.26 -1.44
CA GLN A 80 11.96 -0.98 -1.65
C GLN A 80 13.12 -0.03 -1.91
N GLU A 81 12.90 0.97 -2.75
CA GLU A 81 13.96 1.92 -3.09
C GLU A 81 14.40 2.75 -1.89
N GLU A 82 13.49 2.99 -0.96
CA GLU A 82 13.80 3.74 0.25
C GLU A 82 14.32 2.85 1.37
N GLY A 83 14.49 1.56 1.12
CA GLY A 83 15.02 0.66 2.13
C GLY A 83 14.04 0.30 3.22
N LEU A 84 12.75 0.52 2.99
CA LEU A 84 11.71 0.25 3.99
C LEU A 84 11.07 -1.12 3.82
N LEU A 85 11.32 -1.77 2.71
CA LEU A 85 10.74 -3.06 2.40
C LEU A 85 11.76 -3.89 1.62
N ALA A 86 12.06 -5.09 2.11
CA ALA A 86 12.95 -5.98 1.39
C ALA A 86 12.19 -6.64 0.24
N ALA A 87 12.88 -6.83 -0.88
CA ALA A 87 12.24 -7.42 -2.05
C ALA A 87 11.72 -8.83 -1.77
N ASP A 88 12.43 -9.61 -0.96
CA ASP A 88 12.02 -10.96 -0.63
C ASP A 88 10.89 -11.00 0.42
N HIS A 89 10.52 -9.85 0.97
CA HIS A 89 9.35 -9.76 1.83
C HIS A 89 8.14 -9.22 1.09
N THR A 90 8.24 -9.04 -0.21
CA THR A 90 7.13 -8.58 -1.03
C THR A 90 6.45 -9.78 -1.65
N GLY A 91 5.20 -10.00 -1.29
CA GLY A 91 4.40 -11.06 -1.88
C GLY A 91 3.52 -10.54 -2.98
N THR A 92 2.46 -11.29 -3.28
CA THR A 92 1.48 -10.87 -4.27
C THR A 92 0.08 -11.15 -3.75
N LEU A 93 -0.86 -10.36 -4.24
CA LEU A 93 -2.27 -10.57 -4.01
C LEU A 93 -2.93 -10.47 -5.37
N GLY A 94 -3.47 -11.60 -5.85
CA GLY A 94 -4.05 -11.61 -7.18
C GLY A 94 -3.07 -11.23 -8.27
N GLY A 95 -1.80 -11.60 -8.11
CA GLY A 95 -0.77 -11.26 -9.08
C GLY A 95 -0.19 -9.87 -8.96
N VAL A 96 -0.70 -9.06 -8.01
CA VAL A 96 -0.25 -7.69 -7.81
C VAL A 96 0.70 -7.67 -6.61
N PRO A 97 1.85 -6.98 -6.69
CA PRO A 97 2.75 -6.89 -5.54
C PRO A 97 2.04 -6.38 -4.30
N HIS A 98 2.30 -7.02 -3.19
CA HIS A 98 1.62 -6.73 -1.93
C HIS A 98 2.58 -6.95 -0.78
N ALA A 99 2.53 -6.08 0.21
CA ALA A 99 3.37 -6.21 1.39
C ALA A 99 2.66 -5.67 2.60
N GLU A 100 2.97 -6.28 3.75
CA GLU A 100 2.50 -5.78 5.02
C GLU A 100 3.72 -5.61 5.92
N ILE A 101 3.87 -4.44 6.51
CA ILE A 101 5.00 -4.11 7.36
C ILE A 101 4.43 -3.82 8.74
N VAL A 102 4.93 -4.53 9.74
CA VAL A 102 4.49 -4.33 11.12
C VAL A 102 5.69 -3.87 11.92
N SER A 103 5.52 -2.74 12.61
CA SER A 103 6.58 -2.17 13.43
C SER A 103 6.22 -2.28 14.89
N PHE A 104 7.19 -2.68 15.69
CA PHE A 104 7.01 -2.78 17.13
C PHE A 104 7.83 -1.68 17.78
N ASN A 105 7.16 -0.90 18.62
CA ASN A 105 7.86 0.09 19.43
C ASN A 105 7.80 -0.39 20.87
N PRO A 106 8.93 -0.80 21.41
CA PRO A 106 8.97 -1.25 22.80
C PRO A 106 8.66 -0.13 23.78
#